data_1ed0e20beb20453ab397417552d23aca
#
_entry.id   1ed0e20beb20453ab397417552d23aca
#
_cell.length_a   1.000
_cell.length_b   1.000
_cell.length_c   1.000
_cell.angle_alpha   90.00
_cell.angle_beta   90.00
_cell.angle_gamma   90.00
#
_symmetry.space_group_name_H-M   'P 1'
#
loop_
_entity.id
_entity.type
_entity.pdbx_description
1 polymer ?
#
loop_
_entity_poly.entity_id
_entity_poly.type
_entity_poly.pdbx_seq_one_letter_code
_entity_poly.pdbx_strand_id
1 'polypeptide(L)'
;TRDTKLLKHSVGHRQYLLPGTVWVNYLRSHDDIGWSFDNEDAWSVGINPEDHRNFLNSFYTGSFKGSFASGVPFQRNLDTGDMRVSGTMASLAGLEQALVADDALLIEMALRRIRMLYGVLCSIGGIPLIFLGEEWGMLNDYDYLADLEKKEDSRWVHRPKMNWALLKDLKKKKRSPRVRIFRDIQMLFERRKNCP
;
A
#
# COMPACT_ATOMS: atom_id res chain seq x y z
N THR A 1 -9.50 -6.40 9.36
CA THR A 1 -10.56 -7.44 9.36
C THR A 1 -10.02 -8.83 9.66
N ARG A 2 -8.76 -9.13 9.32
CA ARG A 2 -8.14 -10.48 9.38
C ARG A 2 -8.94 -11.53 8.58
N ASP A 3 -9.71 -11.10 7.59
CA ASP A 3 -10.49 -11.96 6.71
C ASP A 3 -10.10 -11.69 5.25
N THR A 4 -9.89 -12.75 4.48
CA THR A 4 -9.48 -12.70 3.08
C THR A 4 -10.57 -13.13 2.10
N LYS A 5 -11.80 -13.38 2.60
CA LYS A 5 -12.91 -13.88 1.77
C LYS A 5 -13.20 -12.99 0.59
N LEU A 6 -13.33 -11.67 0.82
CA LEU A 6 -13.61 -10.72 -0.24
C LEU A 6 -12.47 -10.66 -1.27
N LEU A 7 -11.22 -10.60 -0.83
CA LEU A 7 -10.07 -10.63 -1.75
C LEU A 7 -10.06 -11.91 -2.60
N LYS A 8 -10.27 -13.07 -1.97
CA LYS A 8 -10.33 -14.36 -2.67
C LYS A 8 -11.47 -14.38 -3.69
N HIS A 9 -12.65 -13.90 -3.30
CA HIS A 9 -13.80 -13.82 -4.16
C HIS A 9 -13.52 -12.93 -5.38
N SER A 10 -13.14 -11.68 -5.17
CA SER A 10 -12.88 -10.71 -6.24
C SER A 10 -11.76 -11.14 -7.18
N VAL A 11 -10.68 -11.73 -6.68
CA VAL A 11 -9.60 -12.25 -7.55
C VAL A 11 -10.06 -13.47 -8.34
N GLY A 12 -10.88 -14.35 -7.73
CA GLY A 12 -11.42 -15.56 -8.38
C GLY A 12 -12.46 -15.27 -9.48
N HIS A 13 -13.13 -14.12 -9.40
CA HIS A 13 -14.17 -13.67 -10.36
C HIS A 13 -13.67 -12.60 -11.34
N ARG A 14 -12.35 -12.46 -11.49
CA ARG A 14 -11.79 -11.54 -12.48
C ARG A 14 -12.32 -11.83 -13.87
N GLN A 15 -12.79 -10.79 -14.55
CA GLN A 15 -13.27 -10.90 -15.91
C GLN A 15 -12.17 -11.38 -16.86
N TYR A 16 -12.53 -12.24 -17.80
CA TYR A 16 -11.66 -12.61 -18.90
C TYR A 16 -11.37 -11.37 -19.75
N LEU A 17 -10.12 -11.15 -20.05
CA LEU A 17 -9.69 -10.06 -20.90
C LEU A 17 -9.73 -10.49 -22.38
N LEU A 18 -9.98 -9.53 -23.26
CA LEU A 18 -9.88 -9.73 -24.68
C LEU A 18 -8.44 -10.11 -25.07
N PRO A 19 -8.25 -10.93 -26.13
CA PRO A 19 -6.91 -11.23 -26.64
C PRO A 19 -6.10 -9.94 -26.91
N GLY A 20 -4.85 -9.93 -26.46
CA GLY A 20 -3.97 -8.76 -26.61
C GLY A 20 -4.09 -7.72 -25.49
N THR A 21 -4.95 -7.94 -24.49
CA THR A 21 -5.05 -7.09 -23.29
C THR A 21 -4.50 -7.79 -22.07
N VAL A 22 -4.09 -7.03 -21.05
CA VAL A 22 -3.50 -7.55 -19.81
C VAL A 22 -3.82 -6.65 -18.63
N TRP A 23 -4.00 -7.24 -17.46
CA TRP A 23 -4.12 -6.50 -16.22
C TRP A 23 -2.79 -5.85 -15.84
N VAL A 24 -2.85 -4.60 -15.40
CA VAL A 24 -1.74 -3.93 -14.70
C VAL A 24 -2.08 -3.89 -13.21
N ASN A 25 -1.25 -4.52 -12.39
CA ASN A 25 -1.47 -4.63 -10.95
C ASN A 25 -0.42 -3.79 -10.22
N TYR A 26 -0.85 -3.06 -9.20
CA TYR A 26 0.04 -2.28 -8.34
C TYR A 26 -0.52 -2.22 -6.92
N LEU A 27 0.35 -2.04 -5.95
CA LEU A 27 -0.05 -1.78 -4.55
C LEU A 27 -0.37 -0.31 -4.36
N ARG A 28 0.46 0.55 -4.91
CA ARG A 28 0.32 2.01 -4.87
C ARG A 28 0.66 2.62 -6.22
N SER A 29 0.07 3.80 -6.46
CA SER A 29 0.39 4.69 -7.57
C SER A 29 0.56 6.11 -7.04
N HIS A 30 0.59 7.10 -7.91
CA HIS A 30 0.58 8.52 -7.56
C HIS A 30 -0.79 9.02 -7.03
N ASP A 31 -1.84 8.19 -7.14
CA ASP A 31 -3.19 8.52 -6.68
C ASP A 31 -3.52 7.94 -5.31
N ASP A 32 -4.60 8.45 -4.72
CA ASP A 32 -5.20 7.96 -3.49
C ASP A 32 -5.76 6.54 -3.64
N ILE A 33 -6.11 5.93 -2.53
CA ILE A 33 -6.81 4.65 -2.48
C ILE A 33 -8.30 4.92 -2.30
N GLY A 34 -9.11 4.50 -3.27
CA GLY A 34 -10.54 4.33 -3.13
C GLY A 34 -10.88 2.85 -2.90
N TRP A 35 -11.80 2.57 -1.98
CA TRP A 35 -12.24 1.19 -1.71
C TRP A 35 -13.35 0.79 -2.69
N SER A 36 -12.96 0.50 -3.92
CA SER A 36 -13.87 0.28 -5.06
C SER A 36 -14.23 -1.19 -5.31
N PHE A 37 -14.15 -2.05 -4.28
CA PHE A 37 -14.70 -3.40 -4.37
C PHE A 37 -16.21 -3.34 -4.54
N ASP A 38 -16.76 -4.31 -5.29
CA ASP A 38 -18.18 -4.38 -5.58
C ASP A 38 -19.01 -4.68 -4.33
N ASN A 39 -20.20 -4.05 -4.21
CA ASN A 39 -21.09 -4.24 -3.08
C ASN A 39 -21.71 -5.64 -3.07
N GLU A 40 -22.07 -6.16 -4.24
CA GLU A 40 -22.67 -7.50 -4.38
C GLU A 40 -21.65 -8.57 -4.01
N ASP A 41 -20.39 -8.40 -4.44
CA ASP A 41 -19.27 -9.26 -4.02
C ASP A 41 -19.11 -9.28 -2.49
N ALA A 42 -19.19 -8.11 -1.86
CA ALA A 42 -19.07 -8.02 -0.39
C ALA A 42 -20.23 -8.72 0.31
N TRP A 43 -21.47 -8.48 -0.13
CA TRP A 43 -22.66 -9.13 0.42
C TRP A 43 -22.64 -10.65 0.22
N SER A 44 -22.17 -11.14 -0.94
CA SER A 44 -22.10 -12.58 -1.24
C SER A 44 -21.21 -13.36 -0.29
N VAL A 45 -20.24 -12.69 0.34
CA VAL A 45 -19.33 -13.29 1.33
C VAL A 45 -19.65 -12.88 2.78
N GLY A 46 -20.82 -12.26 2.99
CA GLY A 46 -21.32 -11.89 4.32
C GLY A 46 -20.65 -10.65 4.92
N ILE A 47 -20.16 -9.74 4.09
CA ILE A 47 -19.53 -8.48 4.51
C ILE A 47 -20.46 -7.32 4.14
N ASN A 48 -20.80 -6.47 5.13
CA ASN A 48 -21.45 -5.20 4.84
C ASN A 48 -20.44 -4.25 4.17
N PRO A 49 -20.67 -3.80 2.93
CA PRO A 49 -19.70 -3.00 2.19
C PRO A 49 -19.46 -1.62 2.80
N GLU A 50 -20.46 -0.98 3.39
CA GLU A 50 -20.31 0.34 4.01
C GLU A 50 -19.48 0.26 5.30
N ASP A 51 -19.86 -0.64 6.20
CA ASP A 51 -19.11 -0.88 7.44
C ASP A 51 -17.66 -1.26 7.14
N HIS A 52 -17.45 -2.05 6.10
CA HIS A 52 -16.11 -2.46 5.69
C HIS A 52 -15.27 -1.27 5.18
N ARG A 53 -15.84 -0.41 4.33
CA ARG A 53 -15.16 0.82 3.88
C ARG A 53 -14.85 1.76 5.04
N ASN A 54 -15.80 1.97 5.95
CA ASN A 54 -15.62 2.80 7.13
C ASN A 54 -14.51 2.26 8.05
N PHE A 55 -14.48 0.94 8.24
CA PHE A 55 -13.40 0.29 8.96
C PHE A 55 -12.05 0.50 8.27
N LEU A 56 -11.95 0.29 6.95
CA LEU A 56 -10.71 0.49 6.19
C LEU A 56 -10.24 1.94 6.25
N ASN A 57 -11.15 2.90 6.12
CA ASN A 57 -10.87 4.32 6.28
C ASN A 57 -10.27 4.62 7.65
N SER A 58 -10.94 4.18 8.71
CA SER A 58 -10.48 4.40 10.09
C SER A 58 -9.15 3.70 10.37
N PHE A 59 -8.98 2.49 9.84
CA PHE A 59 -7.77 1.72 10.04
C PHE A 59 -6.58 2.36 9.31
N TYR A 60 -6.71 2.65 8.02
CA TYR A 60 -5.58 3.14 7.23
C TYR A 60 -5.23 4.61 7.49
N THR A 61 -6.14 5.39 8.08
CA THR A 61 -5.83 6.75 8.57
C THR A 61 -5.31 6.77 10.02
N GLY A 62 -5.15 5.61 10.66
CA GLY A 62 -4.62 5.51 12.02
C GLY A 62 -5.62 5.87 13.11
N SER A 63 -6.87 6.20 12.79
CA SER A 63 -7.89 6.55 13.77
C SER A 63 -8.51 5.34 14.49
N PHE A 64 -8.36 4.15 13.94
CA PHE A 64 -8.78 2.91 14.61
C PHE A 64 -7.77 2.50 15.68
N LYS A 65 -8.25 2.23 16.90
CA LYS A 65 -7.39 1.80 18.02
C LYS A 65 -6.65 0.49 17.65
N GLY A 66 -5.33 0.54 17.67
CA GLY A 66 -4.46 -0.58 17.31
C GLY A 66 -4.12 -0.65 15.83
N SER A 67 -4.47 0.38 15.05
CA SER A 67 -3.94 0.52 13.70
C SER A 67 -2.43 0.75 13.71
N PHE A 68 -1.76 0.16 12.77
CA PHE A 68 -0.34 0.40 12.49
C PHE A 68 -0.12 1.38 11.32
N ALA A 69 -1.20 1.79 10.62
CA ALA A 69 -1.09 2.56 9.39
C ALA A 69 -1.01 4.06 9.65
N SER A 70 -0.30 4.78 8.78
CA SER A 70 -0.08 6.24 8.83
C SER A 70 -0.60 6.91 7.56
N GLY A 71 -1.83 6.59 7.13
CA GLY A 71 -2.46 7.25 5.99
C GLY A 71 -3.07 8.59 6.34
N VAL A 72 -3.30 9.40 5.31
CA VAL A 72 -3.93 10.72 5.41
C VAL A 72 -5.26 10.70 4.65
N PRO A 73 -6.35 11.25 5.22
CA PRO A 73 -7.62 11.37 4.52
C PRO A 73 -7.49 12.25 3.27
N PHE A 74 -8.18 11.86 2.20
CA PHE A 74 -8.34 12.64 0.99
C PHE A 74 -9.81 12.73 0.60
N GLN A 75 -10.30 13.92 0.25
CA GLN A 75 -11.68 14.19 -0.15
C GLN A 75 -12.73 13.59 0.81
N ARG A 76 -12.56 13.85 2.10
CA ARG A 76 -13.52 13.37 3.10
C ARG A 76 -14.87 14.08 2.93
N ASN A 77 -15.93 13.30 2.72
CA ASN A 77 -17.31 13.76 2.81
C ASN A 77 -17.72 13.76 4.28
N LEU A 78 -18.06 14.95 4.82
CA LEU A 78 -18.42 15.10 6.23
C LEU A 78 -19.80 14.53 6.56
N ASP A 79 -20.69 14.46 5.57
CA ASP A 79 -22.07 13.99 5.77
C ASP A 79 -22.15 12.46 5.78
N THR A 80 -21.42 11.80 4.90
CA THR A 80 -21.43 10.34 4.76
C THR A 80 -20.28 9.63 5.47
N GLY A 81 -19.23 10.36 5.83
CA GLY A 81 -17.98 9.81 6.36
C GLY A 81 -17.10 9.13 5.30
N ASP A 82 -17.56 9.08 4.04
CA ASP A 82 -16.77 8.52 2.95
C ASP A 82 -15.50 9.33 2.70
N MET A 83 -14.43 8.64 2.41
CA MET A 83 -13.14 9.26 2.10
C MET A 83 -12.26 8.30 1.31
N ARG A 84 -11.21 8.86 0.73
CA ARG A 84 -10.10 8.11 0.16
C ARG A 84 -8.89 8.24 1.08
N VAL A 85 -7.92 7.37 0.90
CA VAL A 85 -6.72 7.34 1.75
C VAL A 85 -5.47 7.59 0.91
N SER A 86 -4.68 8.56 1.32
CA SER A 86 -3.35 8.83 0.79
C SER A 86 -2.27 8.28 1.72
N GLY A 87 -1.18 7.80 1.15
CA GLY A 87 -0.03 7.27 1.92
C GLY A 87 0.85 6.37 1.07
N THR A 88 2.13 6.31 1.39
CA THR A 88 3.06 5.33 0.80
C THR A 88 2.72 3.94 1.28
N MET A 89 3.05 2.91 0.50
CA MET A 89 2.86 1.52 0.89
C MET A 89 3.56 1.21 2.22
N ALA A 90 4.78 1.71 2.42
CA ALA A 90 5.54 1.45 3.64
C ALA A 90 4.87 2.07 4.88
N SER A 91 4.35 3.29 4.78
CA SER A 91 3.62 3.96 5.87
C SER A 91 2.27 3.28 6.16
N LEU A 92 1.55 2.88 5.12
CA LEU A 92 0.29 2.15 5.26
C LEU A 92 0.49 0.73 5.79
N ALA A 93 1.63 0.10 5.52
CA ALA A 93 2.00 -1.22 6.07
C ALA A 93 2.58 -1.16 7.50
N GLY A 94 2.75 0.04 8.06
CA GLY A 94 3.14 0.24 9.45
C GLY A 94 4.63 0.46 9.69
N LEU A 95 5.45 0.61 8.64
CA LEU A 95 6.88 0.83 8.81
C LEU A 95 7.17 2.19 9.45
N GLU A 96 6.38 3.21 9.10
CA GLU A 96 6.57 4.56 9.65
C GLU A 96 6.39 4.59 11.17
N GLN A 97 5.25 4.09 11.68
CA GLN A 97 5.02 4.02 13.13
C GLN A 97 6.06 3.16 13.85
N ALA A 98 6.45 2.03 13.24
CA ALA A 98 7.44 1.14 13.80
C ALA A 98 8.83 1.81 13.94
N LEU A 99 9.22 2.62 12.96
CA LEU A 99 10.48 3.38 13.00
C LEU A 99 10.42 4.53 14.01
N VAL A 100 9.28 5.21 14.13
CA VAL A 100 9.08 6.26 15.15
C VAL A 100 9.15 5.67 16.56
N ALA A 101 8.57 4.49 16.76
CA ALA A 101 8.61 3.78 18.04
C ALA A 101 9.98 3.14 18.34
N ASP A 102 10.89 3.08 17.37
CA ASP A 102 12.17 2.37 17.42
C ASP A 102 12.03 0.91 17.92
N ASP A 103 10.93 0.25 17.54
CA ASP A 103 10.59 -1.10 17.96
C ASP A 103 10.97 -2.13 16.89
N ALA A 104 11.99 -2.93 17.19
CA ALA A 104 12.51 -3.92 16.26
C ALA A 104 11.49 -4.99 15.86
N LEU A 105 10.55 -5.37 16.76
CA LEU A 105 9.50 -6.33 16.45
C LEU A 105 8.47 -5.72 15.49
N LEU A 106 8.03 -4.49 15.74
CA LEU A 106 7.10 -3.79 14.86
C LEU A 106 7.71 -3.54 13.47
N ILE A 107 9.00 -3.19 13.42
CA ILE A 107 9.75 -3.05 12.15
C ILE A 107 9.73 -4.38 11.39
N GLU A 108 10.07 -5.49 12.05
CA GLU A 108 10.05 -6.81 11.43
C GLU A 108 8.65 -7.19 10.92
N MET A 109 7.61 -6.91 11.70
CA MET A 109 6.21 -7.15 11.29
C MET A 109 5.82 -6.31 10.07
N ALA A 110 6.23 -5.04 10.01
CA ALA A 110 5.99 -4.18 8.86
C ALA A 110 6.70 -4.70 7.60
N LEU A 111 7.96 -5.11 7.71
CA LEU A 111 8.72 -5.70 6.61
C LEU A 111 8.08 -6.99 6.08
N ARG A 112 7.56 -7.84 6.96
CA ARG A 112 6.83 -9.06 6.57
C ARG A 112 5.52 -8.74 5.83
N ARG A 113 4.76 -7.70 6.28
CA ARG A 113 3.56 -7.25 5.57
C ARG A 113 3.90 -6.74 4.17
N ILE A 114 4.93 -5.91 4.03
CA ILE A 114 5.39 -5.39 2.74
C ILE A 114 5.77 -6.54 1.81
N ARG A 115 6.58 -7.48 2.29
CA ARG A 115 6.96 -8.66 1.51
C ARG A 115 5.75 -9.50 1.10
N MET A 116 4.77 -9.69 1.99
CA MET A 116 3.54 -10.41 1.70
C MET A 116 2.72 -9.71 0.60
N LEU A 117 2.56 -8.38 0.69
CA LEU A 117 1.83 -7.60 -0.30
C LEU A 117 2.45 -7.72 -1.70
N TYR A 118 3.77 -7.57 -1.81
CA TYR A 118 4.47 -7.78 -3.07
C TYR A 118 4.45 -9.25 -3.51
N GLY A 119 4.43 -10.19 -2.58
CA GLY A 119 4.23 -11.62 -2.88
C GLY A 119 2.89 -11.86 -3.57
N VAL A 120 1.80 -11.29 -3.04
CA VAL A 120 0.47 -11.34 -3.67
C VAL A 120 0.51 -10.66 -5.04
N LEU A 121 1.07 -9.45 -5.14
CA LEU A 121 1.20 -8.73 -6.42
C LEU A 121 1.93 -9.57 -7.48
N CYS A 122 2.98 -10.27 -7.09
CA CYS A 122 3.76 -11.11 -8.00
C CYS A 122 3.09 -12.44 -8.33
N SER A 123 2.14 -12.92 -7.54
CA SER A 123 1.48 -14.22 -7.75
C SER A 123 0.20 -14.14 -8.57
N ILE A 124 -0.44 -12.96 -8.66
CA ILE A 124 -1.62 -12.76 -9.50
C ILE A 124 -1.23 -12.45 -10.95
N GLY A 125 -2.03 -12.91 -11.91
CA GLY A 125 -1.79 -12.67 -13.34
C GLY A 125 -1.74 -11.18 -13.69
N GLY A 126 -1.03 -10.82 -14.76
CA GLY A 126 -0.91 -9.44 -15.23
C GLY A 126 0.50 -8.86 -15.09
N ILE A 127 0.67 -7.58 -15.39
CA ILE A 127 1.94 -6.85 -15.30
C ILE A 127 2.03 -6.18 -13.92
N PRO A 128 2.97 -6.58 -13.05
CA PRO A 128 3.19 -5.89 -11.78
C PRO A 128 3.90 -4.54 -12.04
N LEU A 129 3.32 -3.47 -11.52
CA LEU A 129 3.87 -2.12 -11.57
C LEU A 129 4.27 -1.68 -10.16
N ILE A 130 5.45 -1.08 -10.05
CA ILE A 130 5.94 -0.45 -8.82
C ILE A 130 5.99 1.05 -9.05
N PHE A 131 5.31 1.81 -8.19
CA PHE A 131 5.45 3.26 -8.17
C PHE A 131 6.83 3.63 -7.61
N LEU A 132 7.51 4.57 -8.27
CA LEU A 132 8.89 4.96 -7.94
C LEU A 132 9.03 5.35 -6.46
N GLY A 133 9.95 4.71 -5.76
CA GLY A 133 10.22 4.91 -4.33
C GLY A 133 9.61 3.85 -3.43
N GLU A 134 8.58 3.16 -3.86
CA GLU A 134 7.94 2.08 -3.08
C GLU A 134 8.92 0.90 -2.88
N GLU A 135 9.76 0.63 -3.88
CA GLU A 135 10.81 -0.40 -3.81
C GLU A 135 11.88 -0.11 -2.74
N TRP A 136 11.95 1.14 -2.28
CA TRP A 136 12.85 1.58 -1.22
C TRP A 136 12.18 1.68 0.14
N GLY A 137 10.86 1.43 0.21
CA GLY A 137 10.07 1.67 1.40
C GLY A 137 10.10 3.15 1.80
N MET A 138 9.95 4.05 0.83
CA MET A 138 9.83 5.47 1.12
C MET A 138 8.61 5.70 2.02
N LEU A 139 8.80 6.51 3.05
CA LEU A 139 7.75 6.90 3.99
C LEU A 139 7.00 8.11 3.47
N ASN A 140 5.89 8.41 4.12
CA ASN A 140 5.15 9.64 3.90
C ASN A 140 6.04 10.87 4.05
N ASP A 141 5.78 11.85 3.19
CA ASP A 141 6.42 13.17 3.21
C ASP A 141 5.38 14.21 3.62
N TYR A 142 5.52 14.78 4.80
CA TYR A 142 4.58 15.77 5.34
C TYR A 142 5.02 17.21 5.04
N ASP A 143 6.15 17.42 4.37
CA ASP A 143 6.66 18.76 4.03
C ASP A 143 5.73 19.49 3.05
N TYR A 144 4.87 18.74 2.32
CA TYR A 144 3.86 19.33 1.45
C TYR A 144 2.90 20.29 2.19
N LEU A 145 2.70 20.12 3.50
CA LEU A 145 1.83 20.98 4.31
C LEU A 145 2.37 22.42 4.44
N ALA A 146 3.67 22.61 4.28
CA ALA A 146 4.31 23.92 4.26
C ALA A 146 4.28 24.60 2.88
N ASP A 147 3.91 23.86 1.82
CA ASP A 147 3.85 24.36 0.46
C ASP A 147 2.42 24.84 0.13
N LEU A 148 2.25 26.13 -0.12
CA LEU A 148 0.93 26.74 -0.37
C LEU A 148 0.21 26.16 -1.60
N GLU A 149 0.95 25.65 -2.57
CA GLU A 149 0.38 25.05 -3.79
C GLU A 149 -0.03 23.58 -3.59
N LYS A 150 0.48 22.91 -2.55
CA LYS A 150 0.28 21.47 -2.33
C LYS A 150 -0.54 21.12 -1.11
N LYS A 151 -0.55 21.98 -0.10
CA LYS A 151 -1.14 21.70 1.23
C LYS A 151 -2.60 21.25 1.20
N GLU A 152 -3.37 21.66 0.20
CA GLU A 152 -4.78 21.30 0.03
C GLU A 152 -4.99 19.93 -0.66
N ASP A 153 -3.93 19.34 -1.22
CA ASP A 153 -3.97 18.02 -1.86
C ASP A 153 -3.12 17.01 -1.08
N SER A 154 -3.76 16.24 -0.20
CA SER A 154 -3.07 15.28 0.66
C SER A 154 -2.38 14.12 -0.10
N ARG A 155 -2.59 13.98 -1.42
CA ARG A 155 -1.86 13.01 -2.23
C ARG A 155 -0.37 13.31 -2.31
N TRP A 156 0.03 14.55 -2.05
CA TRP A 156 1.45 14.89 -1.96
C TRP A 156 2.18 14.15 -0.85
N VAL A 157 1.48 13.64 0.17
CA VAL A 157 2.08 12.84 1.24
C VAL A 157 2.80 11.60 0.72
N HIS A 158 2.32 11.00 -0.36
CA HIS A 158 2.92 9.80 -0.96
C HIS A 158 3.64 10.05 -2.29
N ARG A 159 3.98 11.34 -2.55
CA ARG A 159 4.77 11.76 -3.71
C ARG A 159 6.09 12.41 -3.28
N PRO A 160 6.86 11.79 -2.35
CA PRO A 160 8.12 12.35 -1.91
C PRO A 160 9.12 12.42 -3.06
N LYS A 161 9.95 13.44 -3.04
CA LYS A 161 11.07 13.52 -4.00
C LYS A 161 12.04 12.37 -3.76
N MET A 162 12.45 11.69 -4.83
CA MET A 162 13.41 10.60 -4.73
C MET A 162 14.75 11.10 -4.20
N ASN A 163 15.17 10.55 -3.08
CA ASN A 163 16.49 10.81 -2.52
C ASN A 163 17.51 9.79 -3.06
N TRP A 164 18.18 10.14 -4.15
CA TRP A 164 19.18 9.29 -4.81
C TRP A 164 20.39 8.96 -3.95
N ALA A 165 20.67 9.74 -2.90
CA ALA A 165 21.75 9.44 -1.97
C ALA A 165 21.52 8.13 -1.20
N LEU A 166 20.26 7.69 -1.05
CA LEU A 166 19.88 6.42 -0.43
C LEU A 166 20.42 5.19 -1.19
N LEU A 167 20.68 5.33 -2.50
CA LEU A 167 21.31 4.26 -3.29
C LEU A 167 22.69 3.85 -2.75
N LYS A 168 23.39 4.80 -2.12
CA LYS A 168 24.68 4.50 -1.47
C LYS A 168 24.52 3.54 -0.29
N ASP A 169 23.36 3.52 0.36
CA ASP A 169 23.06 2.64 1.49
C ASP A 169 22.94 1.17 1.08
N LEU A 170 22.54 0.87 -0.17
CA LEU A 170 22.53 -0.50 -0.68
C LEU A 170 23.88 -1.21 -0.54
N LYS A 171 24.97 -0.45 -0.76
CA LYS A 171 26.33 -0.98 -0.70
C LYS A 171 26.86 -1.08 0.74
N LYS A 172 26.43 -0.16 1.63
CA LYS A 172 27.01 0.02 2.96
C LYS A 172 26.20 -0.63 4.09
N LYS A 173 24.87 -0.57 4.05
CA LYS A 173 23.99 -0.99 5.15
C LYS A 173 23.20 -2.26 4.80
N LYS A 174 23.85 -3.42 4.81
CA LYS A 174 23.27 -4.72 4.40
C LYS A 174 21.96 -5.10 5.12
N ARG A 175 21.63 -4.50 6.28
CA ARG A 175 20.49 -4.87 7.14
C ARG A 175 19.48 -3.75 7.39
N SER A 176 19.59 -2.59 6.74
CA SER A 176 18.57 -1.56 6.92
C SER A 176 17.20 -2.00 6.38
N PRO A 177 16.08 -1.53 6.96
CA PRO A 177 14.74 -1.85 6.46
C PRO A 177 14.58 -1.62 4.96
N ARG A 178 15.08 -0.49 4.44
CA ARG A 178 15.03 -0.15 3.01
C ARG A 178 15.76 -1.16 2.13
N VAL A 179 16.96 -1.56 2.53
CA VAL A 179 17.75 -2.56 1.79
C VAL A 179 17.06 -3.92 1.80
N ARG A 180 16.39 -4.28 2.90
CA ARG A 180 15.62 -5.52 2.99
C ARG A 180 14.43 -5.49 2.06
N ILE A 181 13.65 -4.40 2.05
CA ILE A 181 12.51 -4.21 1.14
C ILE A 181 12.96 -4.37 -0.31
N PHE A 182 13.99 -3.62 -0.71
CA PHE A 182 14.50 -3.67 -2.08
C PHE A 182 14.90 -5.09 -2.50
N ARG A 183 15.65 -5.80 -1.65
CA ARG A 183 16.08 -7.17 -1.94
C ARG A 183 14.92 -8.17 -1.99
N ASP A 184 13.95 -8.02 -1.09
CA ASP A 184 12.78 -8.89 -1.08
C ASP A 184 11.96 -8.71 -2.35
N ILE A 185 11.75 -7.46 -2.78
CA ILE A 185 11.04 -7.15 -4.04
C ILE A 185 11.81 -7.70 -5.24
N GLN A 186 13.12 -7.43 -5.32
CA GLN A 186 13.97 -7.96 -6.38
C GLN A 186 13.87 -9.49 -6.48
N MET A 187 13.98 -10.19 -5.34
CA MET A 187 13.86 -11.64 -5.29
C MET A 187 12.49 -12.14 -5.76
N LEU A 188 11.40 -11.44 -5.40
CA LEU A 188 10.05 -11.81 -5.83
C LEU A 188 9.88 -11.64 -7.34
N PHE A 189 10.41 -10.59 -7.92
CA PHE A 189 10.38 -10.38 -9.38
C PHE A 189 11.21 -11.40 -10.12
N GLU A 190 12.40 -11.75 -9.64
CA GLU A 190 13.22 -12.81 -10.23
C GLU A 190 12.51 -14.17 -10.17
N ARG A 191 11.86 -14.49 -9.06
CA ARG A 191 11.06 -15.73 -8.95
C ARG A 191 9.90 -15.74 -9.94
N ARG A 192 9.15 -14.61 -10.01
CA ARG A 192 8.04 -14.48 -10.96
C ARG A 192 8.50 -14.67 -12.40
N LYS A 193 9.66 -14.10 -12.79
CA LYS A 193 10.23 -14.23 -14.14
C LYS A 193 10.51 -15.69 -14.52
N ASN A 194 10.84 -16.52 -13.53
CA ASN A 194 11.20 -17.93 -13.72
C ASN A 194 10.02 -18.88 -13.44
N CYS A 195 8.85 -18.38 -13.10
CA CYS A 195 7.61 -19.15 -12.98
C CYS A 195 6.82 -19.00 -14.29
N PRO A 196 6.55 -20.09 -15.03
CA PRO A 196 5.76 -20.07 -16.25
C PRO A 196 4.29 -19.68 -15.99
#